data_d711236a5a77a62b5ba6a21c44899208
#
_entry.id   d711236a5a77a62b5ba6a21c44899208
#
_cell.length_a   1.000
_cell.length_b   1.000
_cell.length_c   1.000
_cell.angle_alpha   90.00
_cell.angle_beta   90.00
_cell.angle_gamma   90.00
#
_symmetry.space_group_name_H-M   'P 1'
#
loop_
_entity.id
_entity.type
_entity.pdbx_description
1 polymer ?
#
loop_
_entity_poly.entity_id
_entity_poly.type
_entity_poly.pdbx_seq_one_letter_code
_entity_poly.pdbx_strand_id
1 'polypeptide(L)'
;MDEITSNFQNITERRRGIRFPVVVPVEAKWVESSGKSCKEQAQARQVNVLGGLLEMKTYPAIGTQLELTNLLSGDKARARAIAVRRSREGQVREVAVELIVASESFWGLNFQLKKTSSELVKLEQAIKSGGLDPRILMEFRDAVDYVRKTAWAVQEWQERELQQHDPHTVLPLL
;
A
#
# COMPACT_ATOMS: atom_id res chain seq x y z
N MET A 1 20.47 25.39 21.14
CA MET A 1 20.67 24.45 20.03
C MET A 1 19.75 23.20 20.10
N ASP A 2 18.76 23.20 20.98
CA ASP A 2 17.97 21.99 21.28
C ASP A 2 16.52 21.96 20.73
N GLU A 3 16.07 23.02 20.08
CA GLU A 3 14.70 23.07 19.52
C GLU A 3 14.52 22.42 18.15
N ILE A 4 15.59 22.26 17.37
CA ILE A 4 15.51 21.70 16.02
C ILE A 4 15.40 20.17 16.08
N THR A 5 16.02 19.54 17.05
CA THR A 5 16.02 18.07 17.21
C THR A 5 14.66 17.55 17.70
N SER A 6 13.94 18.35 18.51
CA SER A 6 12.62 18.00 19.02
C SER A 6 11.53 17.96 17.95
N ASN A 7 11.65 18.79 16.91
CA ASN A 7 10.65 18.80 15.81
C ASN A 7 10.76 17.61 14.85
N PHE A 8 11.94 17.03 14.68
CA PHE A 8 12.12 15.86 13.81
C PHE A 8 11.60 14.57 14.48
N GLN A 9 11.71 14.43 15.79
CA GLN A 9 11.16 13.29 16.52
C GLN A 9 9.63 13.30 16.55
N ASN A 10 9.00 14.46 16.67
CA ASN A 10 7.54 14.58 16.67
C ASN A 10 6.89 14.26 15.30
N ILE A 11 7.60 14.42 14.19
CA ILE A 11 7.09 14.10 12.84
C ILE A 11 7.15 12.59 12.60
N THR A 12 8.12 11.90 13.17
CA THR A 12 8.30 10.44 13.01
C THR A 12 7.33 9.63 13.86
N GLU A 13 6.96 10.11 15.04
CA GLU A 13 5.96 9.47 15.92
C GLU A 13 4.52 9.56 15.41
N ARG A 14 4.20 10.54 14.56
CA ARG A 14 2.86 10.68 13.95
C ARG A 14 2.60 9.69 12.81
N ARG A 15 3.62 9.06 12.25
CA ARG A 15 3.47 8.07 11.17
C ARG A 15 3.53 6.66 11.74
N ARG A 16 2.38 6.05 11.95
CA ARG A 16 2.27 4.64 12.33
C ARG A 16 2.70 3.73 11.17
N GLY A 17 4.00 3.60 10.95
CA GLY A 17 4.59 2.70 9.98
C GLY A 17 5.04 3.32 8.66
N ILE A 18 5.94 2.62 7.99
CA ILE A 18 6.49 2.98 6.67
C ILE A 18 5.41 2.74 5.63
N ARG A 19 5.18 3.72 4.76
CA ARG A 19 4.30 3.59 3.59
C ARG A 19 5.10 3.24 2.36
N PHE A 20 4.54 2.36 1.54
CA PHE A 20 5.13 1.93 0.28
C PHE A 20 4.43 2.58 -0.89
N PRO A 21 5.17 3.14 -1.87
CA PRO A 21 4.60 3.66 -3.10
C PRO A 21 4.02 2.51 -3.93
N VAL A 22 2.79 2.70 -4.40
CA VAL A 22 2.06 1.71 -5.20
C VAL A 22 1.12 2.41 -6.17
N VAL A 23 0.54 1.66 -7.09
CA VAL A 23 -0.62 2.05 -7.87
C VAL A 23 -1.62 0.90 -7.81
N VAL A 24 -2.59 1.00 -6.89
CA VAL A 24 -3.64 -0.01 -6.73
C VAL A 24 -4.99 0.64 -6.98
N PRO A 25 -5.73 0.22 -8.00
CA PRO A 25 -7.08 0.71 -8.24
C PRO A 25 -8.02 0.14 -7.18
N VAL A 26 -8.82 1.01 -6.56
CA VAL A 26 -9.81 0.65 -5.55
C VAL A 26 -11.15 1.30 -5.85
N GLU A 27 -12.22 0.63 -5.49
CA GLU A 27 -13.54 1.22 -5.42
C GLU A 27 -13.82 1.62 -3.97
N ALA A 28 -14.16 2.88 -3.75
CA ALA A 28 -14.55 3.38 -2.45
C ALA A 28 -16.06 3.65 -2.42
N LYS A 29 -16.74 3.14 -1.41
CA LYS A 29 -18.17 3.39 -1.14
C LYS A 29 -18.33 3.97 0.24
N TRP A 30 -19.17 4.98 0.37
CA TRP A 30 -19.52 5.59 1.65
C TRP A 30 -20.91 6.19 1.62
N VAL A 31 -21.41 6.54 2.78
CA VAL A 31 -22.67 7.27 2.93
C VAL A 31 -22.35 8.63 3.56
N GLU A 32 -22.81 9.70 2.92
CA GLU A 32 -22.69 11.04 3.46
C GLU A 32 -23.65 11.24 4.66
N SER A 33 -23.39 12.28 5.45
CA SER A 33 -24.26 12.66 6.58
C SER A 33 -25.71 12.95 6.16
N SER A 34 -25.92 13.36 4.90
CA SER A 34 -27.24 13.54 4.27
C SER A 34 -27.99 12.22 3.98
N GLY A 35 -27.35 11.05 4.16
CA GLY A 35 -27.86 9.75 3.78
C GLY A 35 -27.62 9.37 2.31
N LYS A 36 -26.95 10.23 1.53
CA LYS A 36 -26.61 9.94 0.14
C LYS A 36 -25.49 8.91 0.07
N SER A 37 -25.72 7.84 -0.68
CA SER A 37 -24.69 6.85 -0.99
C SER A 37 -23.79 7.35 -2.10
N CYS A 38 -22.49 7.29 -1.86
CA CYS A 38 -21.43 7.68 -2.79
C CYS A 38 -20.58 6.47 -3.16
N LYS A 39 -20.10 6.48 -4.40
CA LYS A 39 -19.23 5.45 -4.95
C LYS A 39 -18.25 6.10 -5.91
N GLU A 40 -16.99 5.80 -5.78
CA GLU A 40 -15.95 6.31 -6.67
C GLU A 40 -14.83 5.29 -6.85
N GLN A 41 -14.26 5.26 -8.06
CA GLN A 41 -12.99 4.59 -8.30
C GLN A 41 -11.85 5.54 -7.95
N ALA A 42 -10.94 5.06 -7.13
CA ALA A 42 -9.78 5.78 -6.65
C ALA A 42 -8.51 5.00 -6.95
N GLN A 43 -7.37 5.65 -6.78
CA GLN A 43 -6.06 4.98 -6.85
C GLN A 43 -5.35 5.11 -5.51
N ALA A 44 -4.97 3.99 -4.93
CA ALA A 44 -4.07 3.99 -3.79
C ALA A 44 -2.64 4.25 -4.26
N ARG A 45 -1.97 5.25 -3.68
CA ARG A 45 -0.63 5.69 -4.06
C ARG A 45 0.44 5.33 -3.06
N GLN A 46 0.08 5.30 -1.80
CA GLN A 46 0.97 4.91 -0.69
C GLN A 46 0.17 4.09 0.29
N VAL A 47 0.67 2.93 0.64
CA VAL A 47 -0.05 1.99 1.50
C VAL A 47 0.85 1.34 2.52
N ASN A 48 0.26 0.87 3.59
CA ASN A 48 0.85 -0.03 4.57
C ASN A 48 -0.25 -0.94 5.16
N VAL A 49 0.10 -1.77 6.12
CA VAL A 49 -0.86 -2.69 6.77
C VAL A 49 -2.00 -1.97 7.49
N LEU A 50 -1.81 -0.71 7.88
CA LEU A 50 -2.78 0.08 8.64
C LEU A 50 -3.69 0.92 7.75
N GLY A 51 -3.32 1.18 6.49
CA GLY A 51 -4.12 2.03 5.62
C GLY A 51 -3.38 2.50 4.37
N GLY A 52 -3.84 3.58 3.80
CA GLY A 52 -3.28 4.11 2.57
C GLY A 52 -3.69 5.54 2.28
N LEU A 53 -3.11 6.05 1.20
CA LEU A 53 -3.42 7.35 0.62
C LEU A 53 -4.11 7.12 -0.73
N LEU A 54 -5.37 7.56 -0.84
CA LEU A 54 -6.19 7.42 -2.03
C LEU A 54 -6.28 8.74 -2.80
N GLU A 55 -6.05 8.71 -4.09
CA GLU A 55 -6.38 9.82 -4.98
C GLU A 55 -7.83 9.70 -5.43
N MET A 56 -8.62 10.71 -5.13
CA MET A 56 -10.07 10.75 -5.38
C MET A 56 -10.47 12.10 -5.97
N LYS A 57 -11.51 12.12 -6.79
CA LYS A 57 -12.14 13.36 -7.29
C LYS A 57 -13.10 13.93 -6.28
N THR A 58 -13.98 13.06 -5.77
CA THR A 58 -14.90 13.36 -4.66
C THR A 58 -14.31 12.77 -3.39
N TYR A 59 -14.48 13.41 -2.26
CA TYR A 59 -13.88 12.92 -1.02
C TYR A 59 -14.92 12.89 0.12
N PRO A 60 -14.86 11.85 0.97
CA PRO A 60 -15.68 11.77 2.16
C PRO A 60 -15.21 12.77 3.21
N ALA A 61 -16.13 13.15 4.10
CA ALA A 61 -15.76 13.91 5.29
C ALA A 61 -14.83 13.10 6.20
N ILE A 62 -13.94 13.78 6.92
CA ILE A 62 -13.07 13.13 7.92
C ILE A 62 -13.92 12.39 8.95
N GLY A 63 -13.54 11.18 9.29
CA GLY A 63 -14.26 10.30 10.20
C GLY A 63 -15.30 9.39 9.52
N THR A 64 -15.59 9.62 8.24
CA THR A 64 -16.53 8.77 7.49
C THR A 64 -15.97 7.37 7.32
N GLN A 65 -16.80 6.36 7.52
CA GLN A 65 -16.45 4.98 7.21
C GLN A 65 -16.66 4.70 5.71
N LEU A 66 -15.71 3.97 5.14
CA LEU A 66 -15.73 3.55 3.74
C LEU A 66 -15.67 2.02 3.67
N GLU A 67 -16.33 1.47 2.66
CA GLU A 67 -16.03 0.13 2.16
C GLU A 67 -15.09 0.28 0.96
N LEU A 68 -13.92 -0.31 1.05
CA LEU A 68 -12.93 -0.36 -0.02
C LEU A 68 -12.96 -1.74 -0.68
N THR A 69 -12.92 -1.76 -2.00
CA THR A 69 -12.71 -2.98 -2.78
C THR A 69 -11.46 -2.81 -3.62
N ASN A 70 -10.49 -3.69 -3.45
CA ASN A 70 -9.34 -3.77 -4.33
C ASN A 70 -9.82 -4.33 -5.68
N LEU A 71 -9.72 -3.55 -6.74
CA LEU A 71 -10.22 -3.93 -8.07
C LEU A 71 -9.36 -4.99 -8.76
N LEU A 72 -8.13 -5.22 -8.29
CA LEU A 72 -7.26 -6.27 -8.81
C LEU A 72 -7.59 -7.65 -8.21
N SER A 73 -7.81 -7.72 -6.89
CA SER A 73 -8.06 -8.97 -6.18
C SER A 73 -9.54 -9.25 -5.90
N GLY A 74 -10.37 -8.21 -5.87
CA GLY A 74 -11.76 -8.29 -5.41
C GLY A 74 -11.92 -8.28 -3.88
N ASP A 75 -10.81 -8.21 -3.14
CA ASP A 75 -10.83 -8.16 -1.69
C ASP A 75 -11.49 -6.89 -1.18
N LYS A 76 -12.20 -7.01 -0.07
CA LYS A 76 -12.90 -5.91 0.57
C LYS A 76 -12.32 -5.61 1.95
N ALA A 77 -12.28 -4.34 2.30
CA ALA A 77 -11.91 -3.88 3.63
C ALA A 77 -12.77 -2.68 4.05
N ARG A 78 -13.00 -2.55 5.34
CA ARG A 78 -13.57 -1.34 5.91
C ARG A 78 -12.46 -0.40 6.34
N ALA A 79 -12.65 0.89 6.06
CA ALA A 79 -11.70 1.93 6.38
C ALA A 79 -12.41 3.15 6.93
N ARG A 80 -11.63 4.09 7.45
CA ARG A 80 -12.10 5.41 7.91
C ARG A 80 -11.24 6.48 7.26
N ALA A 81 -11.87 7.53 6.75
CA ALA A 81 -11.17 8.71 6.28
C ALA A 81 -10.60 9.48 7.48
N ILE A 82 -9.29 9.69 7.52
CA ILE A 82 -8.62 10.35 8.65
C ILE A 82 -8.02 11.70 8.30
N ALA A 83 -7.75 11.96 7.02
CA ALA A 83 -7.27 13.24 6.54
C ALA A 83 -7.59 13.42 5.06
N VAL A 84 -7.75 14.67 4.63
CA VAL A 84 -7.93 15.05 3.24
C VAL A 84 -6.99 16.20 2.93
N ARG A 85 -6.24 16.11 1.85
CA ARG A 85 -5.37 17.18 1.38
C ARG A 85 -5.51 17.35 -0.14
N ARG A 86 -5.13 18.51 -0.65
CA ARG A 86 -5.04 18.73 -2.10
C ARG A 86 -3.80 18.01 -2.64
N SER A 87 -3.96 17.35 -3.80
CA SER A 87 -2.82 16.89 -4.58
C SER A 87 -1.99 18.09 -5.04
N ARG A 88 -0.69 17.87 -5.28
CA ARG A 88 0.20 18.89 -5.83
C ARG A 88 -0.28 19.43 -7.19
N GLU A 89 -0.99 18.62 -7.97
CA GLU A 89 -1.53 18.98 -9.28
C GLU A 89 -2.91 19.65 -9.21
N GLY A 90 -3.50 19.79 -8.02
CA GLY A 90 -4.68 20.60 -7.75
C GLY A 90 -6.05 20.06 -8.21
N GLN A 91 -6.09 19.03 -9.04
CA GLN A 91 -7.34 18.48 -9.61
C GLN A 91 -7.94 17.33 -8.80
N VAL A 92 -7.14 16.57 -8.08
CA VAL A 92 -7.56 15.46 -7.24
C VAL A 92 -7.28 15.73 -5.76
N ARG A 93 -8.02 15.06 -4.92
CA ARG A 93 -7.79 15.06 -3.47
C ARG A 93 -7.06 13.79 -3.07
N GLU A 94 -6.18 13.93 -2.11
CA GLU A 94 -5.56 12.80 -1.44
C GLU A 94 -6.28 12.57 -0.12
N VAL A 95 -6.91 11.41 -0.01
CA VAL A 95 -7.63 10.98 1.18
C VAL A 95 -6.81 9.93 1.91
N ALA A 96 -6.36 10.26 3.10
CA ALA A 96 -5.73 9.27 3.96
C ALA A 96 -6.82 8.42 4.63
N VAL A 97 -6.71 7.11 4.48
CA VAL A 97 -7.63 6.15 5.08
C VAL A 97 -6.89 5.21 6.03
N GLU A 98 -7.54 4.89 7.14
CA GLU A 98 -7.10 3.88 8.08
C GLU A 98 -8.01 2.67 7.96
N LEU A 99 -7.43 1.47 7.76
CA LEU A 99 -8.19 0.23 7.78
C LEU A 99 -8.69 -0.05 9.20
N ILE A 100 -9.95 -0.42 9.34
CA ILE A 100 -10.55 -0.78 10.65
C ILE A 100 -9.84 -2.01 11.23
N VAL A 101 -9.47 -2.95 10.35
CA VAL A 101 -8.64 -4.11 10.68
C VAL A 101 -7.39 -4.05 9.83
N ALA A 102 -6.22 -4.00 10.46
CA ALA A 102 -4.94 -4.04 9.75
C ALA A 102 -4.86 -5.29 8.86
N SER A 103 -4.39 -5.12 7.63
CA SER A 103 -4.31 -6.21 6.65
C SER A 103 -3.03 -6.10 5.81
N GLU A 104 -2.29 -7.19 5.75
CA GLU A 104 -1.14 -7.31 4.85
C GLU A 104 -1.56 -7.65 3.42
N SER A 105 -2.70 -8.32 3.24
CA SER A 105 -3.14 -8.86 1.96
C SER A 105 -4.04 -7.93 1.17
N PHE A 106 -4.74 -7.00 1.82
CA PHE A 106 -5.76 -6.18 1.16
C PHE A 106 -5.23 -5.40 -0.05
N TRP A 107 -4.03 -4.84 0.04
CA TRP A 107 -3.42 -4.09 -1.06
C TRP A 107 -2.78 -4.97 -2.14
N GLY A 108 -2.84 -6.29 -2.01
CA GLY A 108 -2.21 -7.22 -2.93
C GLY A 108 -0.68 -7.20 -2.90
N LEU A 109 -0.09 -6.58 -1.86
CA LEU A 109 1.34 -6.46 -1.66
C LEU A 109 1.78 -7.34 -0.50
N ASN A 110 2.88 -8.05 -0.71
CA ASN A 110 3.57 -8.68 0.40
C ASN A 110 4.49 -7.63 1.06
N PHE A 111 4.04 -7.03 2.15
CA PHE A 111 4.84 -6.05 2.91
C PHE A 111 6.13 -6.65 3.48
N GLN A 112 6.14 -7.93 3.74
CA GLN A 112 7.33 -8.66 4.15
C GLN A 112 8.41 -8.63 3.06
N LEU A 113 8.02 -8.74 1.78
CA LEU A 113 8.93 -8.62 0.65
C LEU A 113 9.62 -7.26 0.64
N LYS A 114 8.87 -6.19 0.83
CA LYS A 114 9.43 -4.83 0.84
C LYS A 114 10.32 -4.57 2.05
N LYS A 115 9.93 -5.07 3.21
CA LYS A 115 10.75 -5.03 4.42
C LYS A 115 12.08 -5.76 4.19
N THR A 116 12.03 -6.97 3.64
CA THR A 116 13.22 -7.77 3.33
C THR A 116 14.10 -7.07 2.30
N SER A 117 13.52 -6.46 1.26
CA SER A 117 14.28 -5.68 0.28
C SER A 117 14.99 -4.47 0.91
N SER A 118 14.35 -3.78 1.85
CA SER A 118 14.97 -2.69 2.60
C SER A 118 16.12 -3.17 3.49
N GLU A 119 15.98 -4.34 4.12
CA GLU A 119 17.04 -4.95 4.92
C GLU A 119 18.21 -5.41 4.06
N LEU A 120 17.97 -5.91 2.85
CA LEU A 120 19.02 -6.26 1.89
C LEU A 120 19.88 -5.05 1.50
N VAL A 121 19.27 -3.89 1.29
CA VAL A 121 20.02 -2.66 1.02
C VAL A 121 20.93 -2.28 2.19
N LYS A 122 20.43 -2.42 3.42
CA LYS A 122 21.23 -2.18 4.63
C LYS A 122 22.40 -3.15 4.77
N LEU A 123 22.16 -4.43 4.46
CA LEU A 123 23.21 -5.46 4.46
C LEU A 123 24.26 -5.21 3.40
N GLU A 124 23.84 -4.80 2.19
CA GLU A 124 24.77 -4.41 1.12
C GLU A 124 25.65 -3.24 1.54
N GLN A 125 25.07 -2.23 2.19
CA GLN A 125 25.83 -1.10 2.72
C GLN A 125 26.83 -1.52 3.81
N ALA A 126 26.42 -2.43 4.71
CA ALA A 126 27.30 -2.97 5.74
C ALA A 126 28.47 -3.75 5.14
N ILE A 127 28.27 -4.55 4.12
CA ILE A 127 29.31 -5.27 3.39
C ILE A 127 30.29 -4.31 2.72
N LYS A 128 29.81 -3.27 2.07
CA LYS A 128 30.64 -2.24 1.43
C LYS A 128 31.49 -1.44 2.42
N SER A 129 31.02 -1.30 3.67
CA SER A 129 31.77 -0.65 4.74
C SER A 129 32.78 -1.55 5.47
N GLY A 130 32.97 -2.80 5.04
CA GLY A 130 34.04 -3.69 5.49
C GLY A 130 33.71 -4.59 6.70
N GLY A 131 32.44 -4.68 7.10
CA GLY A 131 31.98 -5.53 8.19
C GLY A 131 31.40 -6.86 7.71
N LEU A 132 32.24 -7.86 7.43
CA LEU A 132 31.81 -9.23 7.11
C LEU A 132 31.69 -10.07 8.38
N ASP A 133 30.50 -10.03 9.01
CA ASP A 133 30.13 -10.98 10.05
C ASP A 133 29.44 -12.21 9.40
N PRO A 134 29.86 -13.47 9.72
CA PRO A 134 29.20 -14.68 9.20
C PRO A 134 27.69 -14.74 9.46
N ARG A 135 27.21 -14.13 10.55
CA ARG A 135 25.78 -14.02 10.85
C ARG A 135 25.05 -13.18 9.82
N ILE A 136 25.64 -12.08 9.39
CA ILE A 136 25.09 -11.18 8.35
C ILE A 136 24.97 -11.92 7.02
N LEU A 137 25.93 -12.78 6.69
CA LEU A 137 25.87 -13.61 5.49
C LEU A 137 24.75 -14.65 5.53
N MET A 138 24.49 -15.27 6.68
CA MET A 138 23.35 -16.17 6.85
C MET A 138 22.01 -15.44 6.70
N GLU A 139 21.85 -14.32 7.38
CA GLU A 139 20.64 -13.49 7.28
C GLU A 139 20.42 -13.01 5.84
N PHE A 140 21.47 -12.63 5.15
CA PHE A 140 21.44 -12.26 3.73
C PHE A 140 20.96 -13.42 2.86
N ARG A 141 21.46 -14.63 3.09
CA ARG A 141 21.06 -15.83 2.36
C ARG A 141 19.58 -16.15 2.56
N ASP A 142 19.12 -16.10 3.81
CA ASP A 142 17.71 -16.35 4.14
C ASP A 142 16.81 -15.28 3.54
N ALA A 143 17.24 -14.02 3.55
CA ALA A 143 16.54 -12.92 2.95
C ALA A 143 16.44 -13.06 1.42
N VAL A 144 17.52 -13.49 0.74
CA VAL A 144 17.52 -13.74 -0.71
C VAL A 144 16.57 -14.89 -1.06
N ASP A 145 16.57 -15.96 -0.30
CA ASP A 145 15.65 -17.09 -0.52
C ASP A 145 14.19 -16.68 -0.33
N TYR A 146 13.92 -15.87 0.67
CA TYR A 146 12.59 -15.32 0.92
C TYR A 146 12.13 -14.41 -0.24
N VAL A 147 12.98 -13.49 -0.69
CA VAL A 147 12.70 -12.59 -1.84
C VAL A 147 12.42 -13.39 -3.09
N ARG A 148 13.22 -14.42 -3.37
CA ARG A 148 13.04 -15.28 -4.54
C ARG A 148 11.67 -15.97 -4.55
N LYS A 149 11.29 -16.58 -3.43
CA LYS A 149 9.99 -17.26 -3.28
C LYS A 149 8.82 -16.28 -3.43
N THR A 150 8.95 -15.10 -2.86
CA THR A 150 7.88 -14.09 -2.89
C THR A 150 7.80 -13.38 -4.23
N ALA A 151 8.92 -13.11 -4.89
CA ALA A 151 8.93 -12.56 -6.25
C ALA A 151 8.26 -13.51 -7.25
N TRP A 152 8.49 -14.81 -7.11
CA TRP A 152 7.82 -15.83 -7.92
C TRP A 152 6.30 -15.84 -7.68
N ALA A 153 5.85 -15.74 -6.44
CA ALA A 153 4.43 -15.69 -6.10
C ALA A 153 3.75 -14.40 -6.65
N VAL A 154 4.43 -13.26 -6.61
CA VAL A 154 3.94 -12.00 -7.19
C VAL A 154 3.85 -12.08 -8.71
N GLN A 155 4.84 -12.67 -9.36
CA GLN A 155 4.82 -12.85 -10.81
C GLN A 155 3.68 -13.77 -11.24
N GLU A 156 3.49 -14.89 -10.57
CA GLU A 156 2.39 -15.84 -10.83
C GLU A 156 1.02 -15.17 -10.63
N TRP A 157 0.89 -14.30 -9.64
CA TRP A 157 -0.33 -13.53 -9.43
C TRP A 157 -0.57 -12.53 -10.58
N GLN A 158 0.45 -11.80 -11.02
CA GLN A 158 0.34 -10.87 -12.14
C GLN A 158 -0.05 -11.56 -13.43
N GLU A 159 0.51 -12.73 -13.71
CA GLU A 159 0.18 -13.51 -14.90
C GLU A 159 -1.28 -13.98 -14.90
N ARG A 160 -1.81 -14.40 -13.74
CA ARG A 160 -3.24 -14.77 -13.60
C ARG A 160 -4.17 -13.59 -13.85
N GLU A 161 -3.84 -12.41 -13.30
CA GLU A 161 -4.64 -11.20 -13.49
C GLU A 161 -4.66 -10.75 -14.96
N LEU A 162 -3.54 -10.80 -15.63
CA LEU A 162 -3.46 -10.50 -17.07
C LEU A 162 -4.32 -11.45 -17.92
N GLN A 163 -4.35 -12.74 -17.57
CA GLN A 163 -5.19 -13.72 -18.27
C GLN A 163 -6.69 -13.51 -18.03
N GLN A 164 -7.08 -13.03 -16.83
CA GLN A 164 -8.49 -12.76 -16.52
C GLN A 164 -9.00 -11.46 -17.16
N HIS A 165 -8.13 -10.53 -17.48
CA HIS A 165 -8.46 -9.24 -18.10
C HIS A 165 -8.21 -9.18 -19.61
N ASP A 166 -7.93 -10.31 -20.25
CA ASP A 166 -7.83 -10.38 -21.73
C ASP A 166 -9.22 -10.22 -22.36
N PRO A 167 -9.52 -9.07 -23.02
CA PRO A 167 -10.83 -8.81 -23.62
C PRO A 167 -11.14 -9.70 -24.83
N HIS A 168 -10.22 -10.56 -25.24
CA HIS A 168 -10.40 -11.47 -26.37
C HIS A 168 -10.97 -12.84 -26.00
N THR A 169 -11.25 -13.11 -24.73
CA THR A 169 -12.01 -14.28 -24.33
C THR A 169 -13.51 -14.04 -24.45
N VAL A 170 -13.95 -13.47 -25.55
CA VAL A 170 -15.37 -13.53 -25.95
C VAL A 170 -15.58 -14.88 -26.62
N LEU A 171 -16.13 -15.82 -25.87
CA LEU A 171 -16.65 -17.08 -26.43
C LEU A 171 -17.62 -16.74 -27.57
N PRO A 172 -17.44 -17.32 -28.78
CA PRO A 172 -18.45 -17.20 -29.80
C PRO A 172 -19.72 -17.90 -29.30
N LEU A 173 -20.79 -17.14 -29.15
CA LEU A 173 -22.12 -17.69 -28.99
C LEU A 173 -22.47 -18.42 -30.27
N LEU A 174 -22.54 -19.76 -30.21
CA LEU A 174 -23.26 -20.60 -31.15
C LEU A 174 -24.72 -20.64 -30.75
#